data_c76d8d04dcebbe14626f2d2e8c950385
#
_entry.id   c76d8d04dcebbe14626f2d2e8c950385
#
_cell.length_a   1.000
_cell.length_b   1.000
_cell.length_c   1.000
_cell.angle_alpha   90.00
_cell.angle_beta   90.00
_cell.angle_gamma   90.00
#
_symmetry.space_group_name_H-M   'P 1'
#
loop_
_entity.id
_entity.type
_entity.pdbx_description
1 polymer ?
#
loop_
_entity_poly.entity_id
_entity_poly.type
_entity_poly.pdbx_seq_one_letter_code
_entity_poly.pdbx_strand_id
1 'polypeptide(L)'
;MEYSRAEAKDRAFAKWIGVCNVILPSFTADLKGLNEKAIRHDVRRNIEHGFWGTLLVSECGTTAAEYRKFMEIAVDEAKGRHFFLMHGTFDTPDEIVAMAKDAERIGVEGMLLGHPNSLYPTNENQLYDYLAYVCDRTDLAVCLFAAGHWNFQRLHQSGYPPKVLVRAADLENVVAIKYEVGRPGIGGDYEFWKMIKDKRVLFSDPLEAHAPLTVEMFGMQWMGTSNFEYWGGAVPECFGLLRKGEFDKAMEIYWRINPARQARIAIQASFAGANFIHRYLWKYQAWLQGYNGGPMRQPVMKLTDQQMRAVRDPLIRSGFTIPDESPDSFFVGRNPA
;
A
#
# COMPACT_ATOMS: atom_id res chain seq x y z
N MET A 1 -5.58 -0.22 -20.76
CA MET A 1 -6.26 -1.15 -19.79
C MET A 1 -6.88 -2.31 -20.54
N GLU A 2 -7.03 -3.46 -19.88
CA GLU A 2 -7.62 -4.69 -20.46
C GLU A 2 -9.09 -4.89 -20.07
N TYR A 3 -9.74 -3.89 -19.49
CA TYR A 3 -11.14 -3.92 -19.05
C TYR A 3 -11.79 -2.55 -19.17
N SER A 4 -13.10 -2.53 -19.31
CA SER A 4 -13.92 -1.32 -19.23
C SER A 4 -14.30 -0.99 -17.78
N ARG A 5 -14.73 0.23 -17.52
CA ARG A 5 -15.21 0.66 -16.22
C ARG A 5 -16.31 -0.27 -15.66
N ALA A 6 -17.26 -0.67 -16.48
CA ALA A 6 -18.34 -1.58 -16.09
C ALA A 6 -17.85 -2.97 -15.69
N GLU A 7 -16.71 -3.41 -16.23
CA GLU A 7 -16.10 -4.70 -15.92
C GLU A 7 -15.14 -4.65 -14.71
N ALA A 8 -14.84 -3.47 -14.18
CA ALA A 8 -13.84 -3.30 -13.14
C ALA A 8 -14.09 -4.19 -11.90
N LYS A 9 -15.33 -4.29 -11.44
CA LYS A 9 -15.68 -5.14 -10.29
C LYS A 9 -15.49 -6.63 -10.60
N ASP A 10 -15.92 -7.09 -11.77
CA ASP A 10 -15.76 -8.49 -12.19
C ASP A 10 -14.29 -8.86 -12.29
N ARG A 11 -13.51 -7.98 -12.91
CA ARG A 11 -12.07 -8.15 -13.00
C ARG A 11 -11.42 -8.20 -11.61
N ALA A 12 -11.78 -7.30 -10.70
CA ALA A 12 -11.20 -7.30 -9.36
C ALA A 12 -11.53 -8.57 -8.58
N PHE A 13 -12.77 -9.05 -8.61
CA PHE A 13 -13.14 -10.31 -7.98
C PHE A 13 -12.39 -11.51 -8.58
N ALA A 14 -12.10 -11.48 -9.88
CA ALA A 14 -11.37 -12.55 -10.58
C ALA A 14 -9.84 -12.46 -10.42
N LYS A 15 -9.26 -11.25 -10.29
CA LYS A 15 -7.82 -11.03 -10.42
C LYS A 15 -7.14 -10.44 -9.18
N TRP A 16 -7.85 -9.68 -8.33
CA TRP A 16 -7.24 -9.14 -7.12
C TRP A 16 -7.25 -10.22 -6.03
N ILE A 17 -6.24 -11.09 -6.08
CA ILE A 17 -6.09 -12.23 -5.18
C ILE A 17 -4.64 -12.30 -4.71
N GLY A 18 -4.40 -12.01 -3.43
CA GLY A 18 -3.06 -12.03 -2.85
C GLY A 18 -2.71 -10.75 -2.09
N VAL A 19 -1.43 -10.48 -1.96
CA VAL A 19 -0.90 -9.37 -1.17
C VAL A 19 -0.34 -8.28 -2.07
N CYS A 20 -0.77 -7.03 -1.83
CA CYS A 20 -0.28 -5.84 -2.50
C CYS A 20 0.60 -5.04 -1.54
N ASN A 21 1.89 -4.93 -1.84
CA ASN A 21 2.84 -4.13 -1.05
C ASN A 21 3.00 -2.71 -1.59
N VAL A 22 4.11 -2.07 -1.30
CA VAL A 22 4.46 -0.73 -1.80
C VAL A 22 5.86 -0.72 -2.41
N ILE A 23 6.09 0.13 -3.41
CA ILE A 23 7.42 0.57 -3.84
C ILE A 23 7.51 2.09 -3.70
N LEU A 24 8.60 2.53 -3.09
CA LEU A 24 8.97 3.93 -3.00
C LEU A 24 9.85 4.31 -4.20
N PRO A 25 9.72 5.51 -4.77
CA PRO A 25 10.59 5.92 -5.87
C PRO A 25 12.05 5.91 -5.43
N SER A 26 12.94 5.60 -6.35
CA SER A 26 14.38 5.67 -6.18
C SER A 26 14.94 6.80 -7.02
N PHE A 27 15.87 7.57 -6.44
CA PHE A 27 16.46 8.76 -7.06
C PHE A 27 17.94 8.54 -7.35
N THR A 28 18.47 9.35 -8.27
CA THR A 28 19.92 9.48 -8.50
C THR A 28 20.63 10.02 -7.25
N ALA A 29 21.94 9.82 -7.15
CA ALA A 29 22.72 10.26 -5.99
C ALA A 29 22.64 11.78 -5.75
N ASP A 30 22.51 12.58 -6.82
CA ASP A 30 22.35 14.02 -6.76
C ASP A 30 20.89 14.48 -6.56
N LEU A 31 19.95 13.54 -6.44
CA LEU A 31 18.50 13.77 -6.26
C LEU A 31 17.82 14.52 -7.41
N LYS A 32 18.45 14.68 -8.58
CA LYS A 32 17.86 15.45 -9.69
C LYS A 32 16.88 14.66 -10.55
N GLY A 33 16.91 13.33 -10.48
CA GLY A 33 16.03 12.50 -11.27
C GLY A 33 15.77 11.13 -10.64
N LEU A 34 14.96 10.33 -11.32
CA LEU A 34 14.70 8.95 -10.93
C LEU A 34 15.87 8.04 -11.27
N ASN A 35 16.15 7.08 -10.40
CA ASN A 35 17.09 5.99 -10.67
C ASN A 35 16.32 4.80 -11.26
N GLU A 36 16.31 4.71 -12.58
CA GLU A 36 15.56 3.66 -13.30
C GLU A 36 16.05 2.25 -12.98
N LYS A 37 17.38 2.03 -12.85
CA LYS A 37 17.96 0.72 -12.50
C LYS A 37 17.46 0.23 -11.15
N ALA A 38 17.39 1.14 -10.18
CA ALA A 38 16.90 0.86 -8.84
C ALA A 38 15.42 0.53 -8.84
N ILE A 39 14.59 1.28 -9.57
CA ILE A 39 13.15 1.02 -9.69
C ILE A 39 12.91 -0.36 -10.32
N ARG A 40 13.59 -0.68 -11.42
CA ARG A 40 13.51 -2.00 -12.08
C ARG A 40 13.94 -3.13 -11.16
N HIS A 41 15.00 -2.92 -10.37
CA HIS A 41 15.43 -3.89 -9.35
C HIS A 41 14.36 -4.17 -8.32
N ASP A 42 13.71 -3.13 -7.78
CA ASP A 42 12.67 -3.27 -6.77
C ASP A 42 11.41 -3.97 -7.33
N VAL A 43 11.05 -3.71 -8.59
CA VAL A 43 9.97 -4.44 -9.28
C VAL A 43 10.27 -5.94 -9.39
N ARG A 44 11.48 -6.31 -9.83
CA ARG A 44 11.89 -7.72 -9.88
C ARG A 44 11.83 -8.37 -8.51
N ARG A 45 12.28 -7.66 -7.48
CA ARG A 45 12.27 -8.16 -6.11
C ARG A 45 10.87 -8.43 -5.59
N ASN A 46 9.88 -7.58 -5.93
CA ASN A 46 8.48 -7.81 -5.60
C ASN A 46 7.93 -9.08 -6.26
N ILE A 47 8.24 -9.29 -7.53
CA ILE A 47 7.83 -10.50 -8.26
C ILE A 47 8.44 -11.75 -7.60
N GLU A 48 9.72 -11.72 -7.27
CA GLU A 48 10.43 -12.82 -6.60
C GLU A 48 9.85 -13.15 -5.23
N HIS A 49 9.39 -12.15 -4.48
CA HIS A 49 8.76 -12.34 -3.17
C HIS A 49 7.30 -12.81 -3.26
N GLY A 50 6.73 -12.93 -4.46
CA GLY A 50 5.38 -13.46 -4.65
C GLY A 50 4.26 -12.47 -4.31
N PHE A 51 4.52 -11.17 -4.32
CA PHE A 51 3.46 -10.17 -4.19
C PHE A 51 2.56 -10.21 -5.43
N TRP A 52 1.25 -10.10 -5.21
CA TRP A 52 0.26 -9.98 -6.29
C TRP A 52 0.48 -8.72 -7.12
N GLY A 53 0.78 -7.63 -6.44
CA GLY A 53 0.97 -6.33 -7.05
C GLY A 53 1.53 -5.32 -6.06
N THR A 54 1.69 -4.10 -6.52
CA THR A 54 2.41 -3.04 -5.79
C THR A 54 1.74 -1.69 -5.96
N LEU A 55 1.59 -0.97 -4.85
CA LEU A 55 1.29 0.46 -4.86
C LEU A 55 2.57 1.25 -5.16
N LEU A 56 2.55 2.05 -6.22
CA LEU A 56 3.60 3.01 -6.52
C LEU A 56 3.35 4.29 -5.72
N VAL A 57 4.18 4.54 -4.71
CA VAL A 57 3.94 5.62 -3.74
C VAL A 57 4.26 7.00 -4.34
N SER A 58 3.32 7.95 -4.25
CA SER A 58 3.47 9.32 -4.78
C SER A 58 4.09 10.31 -3.78
N GLU A 59 3.97 10.04 -2.48
CA GLU A 59 4.29 10.97 -1.38
C GLU A 59 5.78 10.99 -1.01
N CYS A 60 6.66 11.10 -2.00
CA CYS A 60 8.12 11.01 -1.81
C CYS A 60 8.90 12.08 -2.58
N GLY A 61 8.29 13.25 -2.80
CA GLY A 61 8.96 14.37 -3.45
C GLY A 61 9.17 14.19 -4.96
N THR A 62 8.35 13.36 -5.61
CA THR A 62 8.29 13.27 -7.07
C THR A 62 7.45 14.41 -7.65
N THR A 63 7.89 14.96 -8.77
CA THR A 63 7.02 15.77 -9.62
C THR A 63 5.98 14.91 -10.33
N ALA A 64 4.91 15.50 -10.85
CA ALA A 64 3.91 14.78 -11.65
C ALA A 64 4.53 14.05 -12.86
N ALA A 65 5.51 14.68 -13.53
CA ALA A 65 6.23 14.09 -14.66
C ALA A 65 7.08 12.88 -14.22
N GLU A 66 7.77 12.98 -13.09
CA GLU A 66 8.56 11.87 -12.54
C GLU A 66 7.66 10.74 -12.05
N TYR A 67 6.52 11.05 -11.44
CA TYR A 67 5.60 10.00 -11.00
C TYR A 67 5.02 9.23 -12.20
N ARG A 68 4.70 9.92 -13.30
CA ARG A 68 4.33 9.27 -14.57
C ARG A 68 5.46 8.36 -15.05
N LYS A 69 6.70 8.87 -15.08
CA LYS A 69 7.86 8.08 -15.48
C LYS A 69 8.12 6.87 -14.57
N PHE A 70 7.87 7.01 -13.27
CA PHE A 70 7.95 5.91 -12.31
C PHE A 70 6.96 4.78 -12.66
N MET A 71 5.71 5.12 -12.99
CA MET A 71 4.71 4.14 -13.44
C MET A 71 5.14 3.45 -14.75
N GLU A 72 5.63 4.21 -15.73
CA GLU A 72 6.12 3.67 -17.02
C GLU A 72 7.24 2.65 -16.81
N ILE A 73 8.25 2.98 -16.00
CA ILE A 73 9.38 2.10 -15.70
C ILE A 73 8.90 0.81 -15.02
N ALA A 74 7.99 0.94 -14.05
CA ALA A 74 7.48 -0.20 -13.30
C ALA A 74 6.68 -1.16 -14.19
N VAL A 75 5.77 -0.65 -15.00
CA VAL A 75 4.93 -1.44 -15.91
C VAL A 75 5.79 -2.11 -17.00
N ASP A 76 6.75 -1.37 -17.57
CA ASP A 76 7.68 -1.92 -18.57
C ASP A 76 8.54 -3.06 -18.01
N GLU A 77 9.06 -2.94 -16.78
CA GLU A 77 9.86 -4.00 -16.16
C GLU A 77 9.02 -5.24 -15.84
N ALA A 78 7.80 -5.06 -15.41
CA ALA A 78 6.94 -6.18 -15.02
C ALA A 78 6.49 -7.00 -16.23
N LYS A 79 6.29 -6.42 -17.40
CA LYS A 79 5.85 -7.11 -18.63
C LYS A 79 4.63 -8.00 -18.41
N GLY A 80 3.62 -7.48 -17.70
CA GLY A 80 2.38 -8.19 -17.38
C GLY A 80 2.48 -9.27 -16.28
N ARG A 81 3.65 -9.47 -15.66
CA ARG A 81 3.85 -10.46 -14.59
C ARG A 81 3.45 -9.95 -13.19
N HIS A 82 3.10 -8.67 -13.07
CA HIS A 82 2.84 -8.02 -11.79
C HIS A 82 1.85 -6.87 -12.00
N PHE A 83 0.98 -6.64 -11.03
CA PHE A 83 0.00 -5.56 -11.08
C PHE A 83 0.51 -4.31 -10.36
N PHE A 84 0.05 -3.15 -10.80
CA PHE A 84 0.38 -1.89 -10.13
C PHE A 84 -0.89 -1.10 -9.80
N LEU A 85 -0.86 -0.47 -8.65
CA LEU A 85 -1.83 0.55 -8.27
C LEU A 85 -1.15 1.92 -8.26
N MET A 86 -1.78 2.89 -8.88
CA MET A 86 -1.45 4.30 -8.72
C MET A 86 -1.85 4.76 -7.31
N HIS A 87 -1.03 5.60 -6.69
CA HIS A 87 -1.39 6.25 -5.43
C HIS A 87 -2.09 7.58 -5.72
N GLY A 88 -3.40 7.62 -5.52
CA GLY A 88 -4.24 8.80 -5.76
C GLY A 88 -4.24 9.75 -4.57
N THR A 89 -3.07 10.30 -4.24
CA THR A 89 -2.88 11.30 -3.18
C THR A 89 -2.04 12.43 -3.73
N PHE A 90 -2.71 13.46 -4.26
CA PHE A 90 -2.14 14.69 -4.79
C PHE A 90 -2.84 15.88 -4.13
N ASP A 91 -2.38 17.09 -4.41
CA ASP A 91 -2.85 18.31 -3.72
C ASP A 91 -4.30 18.66 -4.07
N THR A 92 -4.78 18.29 -5.27
CA THR A 92 -6.14 18.57 -5.71
C THR A 92 -6.82 17.35 -6.33
N PRO A 93 -8.16 17.27 -6.32
CA PRO A 93 -8.91 16.23 -7.03
C PRO A 93 -8.64 16.20 -8.53
N ASP A 94 -8.43 17.37 -9.14
CA ASP A 94 -8.13 17.48 -10.59
C ASP A 94 -6.77 16.86 -10.95
N GLU A 95 -5.76 17.04 -10.10
CA GLU A 95 -4.46 16.41 -10.27
C GLU A 95 -4.56 14.89 -10.13
N ILE A 96 -5.38 14.40 -9.18
CA ILE A 96 -5.63 12.96 -9.04
C ILE A 96 -6.27 12.42 -10.33
N VAL A 97 -7.29 13.09 -10.87
CA VAL A 97 -7.96 12.70 -12.12
C VAL A 97 -6.99 12.74 -13.30
N ALA A 98 -6.19 13.80 -13.43
CA ALA A 98 -5.20 13.93 -14.51
C ALA A 98 -4.17 12.78 -14.46
N MET A 99 -3.65 12.45 -13.26
CA MET A 99 -2.71 11.35 -13.10
C MET A 99 -3.37 9.98 -13.31
N ALA A 100 -4.64 9.82 -12.94
CA ALA A 100 -5.40 8.59 -13.24
C ALA A 100 -5.52 8.35 -14.75
N LYS A 101 -5.76 9.40 -15.55
CA LYS A 101 -5.75 9.31 -17.01
C LYS A 101 -4.39 8.93 -17.58
N ASP A 102 -3.30 9.39 -16.99
CA ASP A 102 -1.96 8.95 -17.35
C ASP A 102 -1.75 7.46 -17.01
N ALA A 103 -2.16 7.03 -15.82
CA ALA A 103 -2.06 5.65 -15.36
C ALA A 103 -2.87 4.68 -16.27
N GLU A 104 -4.06 5.08 -16.71
CA GLU A 104 -4.87 4.33 -17.69
C GLU A 104 -4.11 4.07 -18.98
N ARG A 105 -3.42 5.10 -19.52
CA ARG A 105 -2.65 5.00 -20.77
C ARG A 105 -1.40 4.14 -20.61
N ILE A 106 -0.75 4.21 -19.43
CA ILE A 106 0.45 3.42 -19.11
C ILE A 106 0.11 1.95 -18.92
N GLY A 107 -1.14 1.62 -18.52
CA GLY A 107 -1.55 0.24 -18.27
C GLY A 107 -1.44 -0.17 -16.79
N VAL A 108 -1.58 0.79 -15.87
CA VAL A 108 -1.70 0.52 -14.44
C VAL A 108 -3.05 -0.13 -14.16
N GLU A 109 -3.11 -1.13 -13.28
CA GLU A 109 -4.31 -1.94 -13.01
C GLU A 109 -5.43 -1.16 -12.31
N GLY A 110 -5.06 -0.26 -11.40
CA GLY A 110 -6.05 0.47 -10.63
C GLY A 110 -5.44 1.59 -9.79
N MET A 111 -6.24 2.16 -8.92
CA MET A 111 -5.85 3.28 -8.04
C MET A 111 -6.20 2.99 -6.59
N LEU A 112 -5.27 3.26 -5.67
CA LEU A 112 -5.59 3.48 -4.26
C LEU A 112 -5.94 4.96 -4.09
N LEU A 113 -7.22 5.26 -3.90
CA LEU A 113 -7.69 6.63 -3.75
C LEU A 113 -7.61 7.08 -2.29
N GLY A 114 -6.68 7.99 -2.00
CA GLY A 114 -6.58 8.74 -0.75
C GLY A 114 -7.28 10.08 -0.82
N HIS A 115 -6.80 11.02 -0.04
CA HIS A 115 -7.38 12.37 0.04
C HIS A 115 -6.30 13.43 -0.05
N PRO A 116 -6.56 14.57 -0.70
CA PRO A 116 -5.71 15.75 -0.59
C PRO A 116 -5.57 16.18 0.88
N ASN A 117 -4.37 16.59 1.29
CA ASN A 117 -4.15 17.08 2.66
C ASN A 117 -5.03 18.32 2.99
N SER A 118 -5.42 19.08 1.98
CA SER A 118 -6.29 20.24 2.08
C SER A 118 -7.79 19.89 2.14
N LEU A 119 -8.17 18.64 1.92
CA LEU A 119 -9.58 18.24 1.94
C LEU A 119 -10.15 18.34 3.35
N TYR A 120 -11.09 19.23 3.55
CA TYR A 120 -11.74 19.46 4.83
C TYR A 120 -13.26 19.43 4.70
N PRO A 121 -13.88 18.26 4.50
CA PRO A 121 -15.33 18.15 4.40
C PRO A 121 -15.98 18.47 5.74
N THR A 122 -17.06 19.25 5.72
CA THR A 122 -17.81 19.63 6.91
C THR A 122 -18.99 18.68 7.21
N ASN A 123 -19.29 17.79 6.26
CA ASN A 123 -20.32 16.75 6.39
C ASN A 123 -20.02 15.55 5.48
N GLU A 124 -20.75 14.47 5.69
CA GLU A 124 -20.58 13.21 4.96
C GLU A 124 -20.85 13.34 3.45
N ASN A 125 -21.77 14.22 3.03
CA ASN A 125 -22.06 14.42 1.61
C ASN A 125 -20.87 15.01 0.87
N GLN A 126 -20.20 16.03 1.44
CA GLN A 126 -19.00 16.60 0.80
C GLN A 126 -17.86 15.55 0.66
N LEU A 127 -17.72 14.65 1.63
CA LEU A 127 -16.76 13.56 1.51
C LEU A 127 -17.15 12.58 0.40
N TYR A 128 -18.43 12.22 0.33
CA TYR A 128 -18.94 11.38 -0.76
C TYR A 128 -18.76 12.05 -2.13
N ASP A 129 -19.10 13.34 -2.24
CA ASP A 129 -19.02 14.09 -3.49
C ASP A 129 -17.57 14.14 -4.02
N TYR A 130 -16.58 14.25 -3.13
CA TYR A 130 -15.17 14.12 -3.49
C TYR A 130 -14.86 12.72 -4.08
N LEU A 131 -15.29 11.65 -3.41
CA LEU A 131 -15.04 10.29 -3.90
C LEU A 131 -15.71 10.06 -5.26
N ALA A 132 -16.98 10.46 -5.39
CA ALA A 132 -17.72 10.36 -6.64
C ALA A 132 -17.08 11.20 -7.75
N TYR A 133 -16.63 12.42 -7.44
CA TYR A 133 -15.96 13.30 -8.40
C TYR A 133 -14.75 12.62 -9.07
N VAL A 134 -13.90 11.98 -8.29
CA VAL A 134 -12.71 11.28 -8.81
C VAL A 134 -13.12 9.99 -9.54
N CYS A 135 -13.95 9.16 -8.89
CA CYS A 135 -14.39 7.88 -9.45
C CYS A 135 -15.11 8.02 -10.80
N ASP A 136 -15.94 9.07 -10.95
CA ASP A 136 -16.70 9.32 -12.18
C ASP A 136 -15.84 9.80 -13.36
N ARG A 137 -14.60 10.20 -13.11
CA ARG A 137 -13.68 10.77 -14.12
C ARG A 137 -12.51 9.87 -14.48
N THR A 138 -12.48 8.64 -13.97
CA THR A 138 -11.47 7.63 -14.32
C THR A 138 -12.14 6.30 -14.66
N ASP A 139 -11.51 5.53 -15.54
CA ASP A 139 -11.92 4.16 -15.83
C ASP A 139 -11.12 3.14 -14.98
N LEU A 140 -10.12 3.58 -14.20
CA LEU A 140 -9.37 2.72 -13.30
C LEU A 140 -10.27 2.04 -12.27
N ALA A 141 -9.95 0.80 -11.94
CA ALA A 141 -10.47 0.13 -10.76
C ALA A 141 -10.00 0.87 -9.50
N VAL A 142 -10.94 1.30 -8.66
CA VAL A 142 -10.64 2.14 -7.50
C VAL A 142 -10.74 1.34 -6.21
N CYS A 143 -9.66 1.34 -5.44
CA CYS A 143 -9.65 0.95 -4.03
C CYS A 143 -9.76 2.22 -3.19
N LEU A 144 -10.84 2.38 -2.42
CA LEU A 144 -10.98 3.50 -1.50
C LEU A 144 -10.06 3.29 -0.28
N PHE A 145 -9.36 4.34 0.13
CA PHE A 145 -8.48 4.29 1.28
C PHE A 145 -9.12 4.99 2.50
N ALA A 146 -9.72 4.21 3.37
CA ALA A 146 -10.25 4.68 4.63
C ALA A 146 -9.24 4.48 5.75
N ALA A 147 -8.72 5.56 6.32
CA ALA A 147 -7.75 5.51 7.39
C ALA A 147 -7.98 6.61 8.43
N GLY A 148 -7.62 6.31 9.68
CA GLY A 148 -7.80 7.25 10.79
C GLY A 148 -6.97 8.54 10.66
N HIS A 149 -5.85 8.51 9.94
CA HIS A 149 -5.00 9.69 9.73
C HIS A 149 -5.59 10.75 8.78
N TRP A 150 -6.65 10.45 8.03
CA TRP A 150 -7.41 11.46 7.27
C TRP A 150 -8.17 12.45 8.16
N ASN A 151 -8.23 12.15 9.48
CA ASN A 151 -8.76 13.06 10.49
C ASN A 151 -10.22 13.45 10.27
N PHE A 152 -11.07 12.47 9.96
CA PHE A 152 -12.52 12.68 9.86
C PHE A 152 -13.28 12.35 11.16
N GLN A 153 -12.60 12.37 12.32
CA GLN A 153 -13.20 12.12 13.63
C GLN A 153 -14.35 13.10 13.96
N ARG A 154 -14.28 14.33 13.42
CA ARG A 154 -15.37 15.30 13.55
C ARG A 154 -16.65 14.89 12.81
N LEU A 155 -16.56 14.00 11.83
CA LEU A 155 -17.71 13.47 11.09
C LEU A 155 -18.20 12.16 11.69
N HIS A 156 -17.27 11.32 12.18
CA HIS A 156 -17.61 10.03 12.79
C HIS A 156 -16.52 9.57 13.76
N GLN A 157 -16.92 9.05 14.92
CA GLN A 157 -16.01 8.65 16.01
C GLN A 157 -14.98 7.57 15.63
N SER A 158 -15.23 6.76 14.62
CA SER A 158 -14.27 5.77 14.12
C SER A 158 -13.08 6.41 13.39
N GLY A 159 -13.18 7.68 13.01
CA GLY A 159 -12.15 8.39 12.24
C GLY A 159 -12.41 8.46 10.74
N TYR A 160 -13.35 7.67 10.23
CA TYR A 160 -13.84 7.72 8.87
C TYR A 160 -15.32 7.28 8.81
N PRO A 161 -16.26 8.09 8.25
CA PRO A 161 -17.69 7.75 8.24
C PRO A 161 -17.96 6.47 7.41
N PRO A 162 -18.38 5.35 8.03
CA PRO A 162 -18.58 4.10 7.32
C PRO A 162 -19.72 4.17 6.31
N LYS A 163 -20.79 4.96 6.58
CA LYS A 163 -21.91 5.13 5.65
C LYS A 163 -21.51 5.77 4.33
N VAL A 164 -20.50 6.64 4.33
CA VAL A 164 -19.94 7.24 3.10
C VAL A 164 -19.32 6.14 2.24
N LEU A 165 -18.54 5.24 2.83
CA LEU A 165 -17.92 4.12 2.13
C LEU A 165 -18.96 3.13 1.58
N VAL A 166 -20.02 2.84 2.36
CA VAL A 166 -21.14 1.99 1.93
C VAL A 166 -21.84 2.57 0.71
N ARG A 167 -22.05 3.89 0.68
CA ARG A 167 -22.63 4.59 -0.47
C ARG A 167 -21.67 4.60 -1.65
N ALA A 168 -20.38 4.88 -1.42
CA ALA A 168 -19.35 4.90 -2.48
C ALA A 168 -19.07 3.50 -3.06
N ALA A 169 -19.32 2.42 -2.31
CA ALA A 169 -19.23 1.05 -2.82
C ALA A 169 -20.18 0.76 -3.99
N ASP A 170 -21.21 1.56 -4.18
CA ASP A 170 -22.16 1.44 -5.31
C ASP A 170 -21.65 2.12 -6.59
N LEU A 171 -20.60 2.94 -6.52
CA LEU A 171 -19.95 3.50 -7.71
C LEU A 171 -19.39 2.36 -8.59
N GLU A 172 -19.53 2.52 -9.89
CA GLU A 172 -19.30 1.45 -10.87
C GLU A 172 -17.90 0.85 -10.80
N ASN A 173 -16.88 1.69 -10.65
CA ASN A 173 -15.47 1.30 -10.63
C ASN A 173 -14.84 1.23 -9.23
N VAL A 174 -15.61 1.38 -8.16
CA VAL A 174 -15.14 1.11 -6.81
C VAL A 174 -15.15 -0.40 -6.58
N VAL A 175 -13.97 -1.00 -6.56
CA VAL A 175 -13.79 -2.46 -6.53
C VAL A 175 -13.33 -2.98 -5.17
N ALA A 176 -12.68 -2.14 -4.36
CA ALA A 176 -12.16 -2.52 -3.06
C ALA A 176 -12.26 -1.35 -2.07
N ILE A 177 -12.28 -1.67 -0.78
CA ILE A 177 -12.14 -0.70 0.30
C ILE A 177 -11.02 -1.20 1.21
N LYS A 178 -9.90 -0.45 1.25
CA LYS A 178 -8.84 -0.62 2.24
C LYS A 178 -9.30 0.09 3.51
N TYR A 179 -9.69 -0.70 4.50
CA TYR A 179 -10.22 -0.20 5.77
C TYR A 179 -9.14 -0.27 6.85
N GLU A 180 -8.44 0.84 7.06
CA GLU A 180 -7.34 1.01 8.03
C GLU A 180 -7.73 2.01 9.13
N VAL A 181 -8.97 1.93 9.59
CA VAL A 181 -9.47 2.92 10.55
C VAL A 181 -8.96 2.62 11.96
N GLY A 182 -8.80 1.35 12.31
CA GLY A 182 -8.18 0.91 13.56
C GLY A 182 -8.97 1.19 14.84
N ARG A 183 -10.15 1.76 14.74
CA ARG A 183 -10.99 2.10 15.89
C ARG A 183 -12.42 1.63 15.69
N PRO A 184 -12.97 0.92 16.65
CA PRO A 184 -12.39 0.45 17.91
C PRO A 184 -11.60 -0.87 17.83
N GLY A 185 -10.90 -1.14 16.74
CA GLY A 185 -10.16 -2.37 16.47
C GLY A 185 -10.98 -3.34 15.62
N ILE A 186 -10.63 -4.63 15.64
CA ILE A 186 -11.23 -5.67 14.77
C ILE A 186 -12.76 -5.75 14.89
N GLY A 187 -13.33 -5.35 16.01
CA GLY A 187 -14.80 -5.25 16.17
C GLY A 187 -15.41 -4.19 15.26
N GLY A 188 -14.70 -3.06 15.04
CA GLY A 188 -15.11 -2.03 14.08
C GLY A 188 -14.97 -2.50 12.63
N ASP A 189 -13.93 -3.28 12.34
CA ASP A 189 -13.75 -3.89 11.02
C ASP A 189 -14.88 -4.88 10.72
N TYR A 190 -15.29 -5.67 11.72
CA TYR A 190 -16.42 -6.58 11.59
C TYR A 190 -17.75 -5.85 11.37
N GLU A 191 -17.99 -4.76 12.11
CA GLU A 191 -19.18 -3.91 11.91
C GLU A 191 -19.21 -3.38 10.47
N PHE A 192 -18.10 -2.81 10.01
CA PHE A 192 -18.00 -2.28 8.66
C PHE A 192 -18.16 -3.39 7.59
N TRP A 193 -17.49 -4.52 7.75
CA TRP A 193 -17.66 -5.66 6.85
C TRP A 193 -19.11 -6.11 6.75
N LYS A 194 -19.86 -6.15 7.88
CA LYS A 194 -21.30 -6.46 7.88
C LYS A 194 -22.13 -5.49 7.04
N MET A 195 -21.69 -4.23 6.92
CA MET A 195 -22.39 -3.22 6.12
C MET A 195 -22.12 -3.38 4.61
N ILE A 196 -20.99 -3.99 4.22
CA ILE A 196 -20.60 -4.11 2.81
C ILE A 196 -20.58 -5.54 2.26
N LYS A 197 -20.74 -6.57 3.10
CA LYS A 197 -20.59 -7.99 2.70
C LYS A 197 -21.52 -8.42 1.54
N ASP A 198 -22.66 -7.78 1.40
CA ASP A 198 -23.64 -8.04 0.34
C ASP A 198 -23.47 -7.08 -0.85
N LYS A 199 -22.46 -6.19 -0.81
CA LYS A 199 -22.10 -5.30 -1.91
C LYS A 199 -21.00 -5.94 -2.74
N ARG A 200 -20.95 -5.59 -4.02
CA ARG A 200 -19.95 -6.09 -4.94
C ARG A 200 -18.65 -5.27 -4.83
N VAL A 201 -17.97 -5.39 -3.68
CA VAL A 201 -16.73 -4.69 -3.35
C VAL A 201 -15.88 -5.58 -2.43
N LEU A 202 -14.57 -5.60 -2.66
CA LEU A 202 -13.62 -6.35 -1.83
C LEU A 202 -13.35 -5.58 -0.52
N PHE A 203 -13.43 -6.28 0.60
CA PHE A 203 -12.91 -5.79 1.87
C PHE A 203 -11.40 -6.07 1.94
N SER A 204 -10.62 -5.09 2.40
CA SER A 204 -9.18 -5.24 2.63
C SER A 204 -8.76 -4.58 3.93
N ASP A 205 -8.24 -5.38 4.86
CA ASP A 205 -7.53 -4.90 6.06
C ASP A 205 -6.02 -5.04 5.81
N PRO A 206 -5.24 -3.93 5.83
CA PRO A 206 -3.80 -3.98 5.55
C PRO A 206 -2.96 -4.41 6.76
N LEU A 207 -3.58 -4.74 7.89
CA LEU A 207 -2.86 -5.25 9.06
C LEU A 207 -2.68 -6.76 8.93
N GLU A 208 -1.48 -7.21 8.53
CA GLU A 208 -1.20 -8.63 8.31
C GLU A 208 -1.44 -9.51 9.55
N ALA A 209 -1.39 -8.89 10.75
CA ALA A 209 -1.72 -9.57 12.00
C ALA A 209 -3.20 -10.01 12.09
N HIS A 210 -4.08 -9.34 11.37
CA HIS A 210 -5.51 -9.69 11.31
C HIS A 210 -5.83 -10.71 10.21
N ALA A 211 -4.88 -11.03 9.32
CA ALA A 211 -5.12 -11.89 8.17
C ALA A 211 -5.73 -13.26 8.52
N PRO A 212 -5.33 -13.96 9.58
CA PRO A 212 -5.96 -15.24 9.94
C PRO A 212 -7.47 -15.11 10.14
N LEU A 213 -7.92 -14.07 10.82
CA LEU A 213 -9.34 -13.83 11.07
C LEU A 213 -10.06 -13.27 9.84
N THR A 214 -9.45 -12.28 9.15
CA THR A 214 -10.14 -11.60 8.05
C THR A 214 -10.26 -12.48 6.80
N VAL A 215 -9.32 -13.39 6.57
CA VAL A 215 -9.44 -14.38 5.50
C VAL A 215 -10.53 -15.39 5.83
N GLU A 216 -10.54 -15.93 7.06
CA GLU A 216 -11.51 -16.96 7.46
C GLU A 216 -12.93 -16.42 7.61
N MET A 217 -13.09 -15.31 8.33
CA MET A 217 -14.40 -14.79 8.70
C MET A 217 -15.00 -13.84 7.67
N PHE A 218 -14.16 -13.04 6.97
CA PHE A 218 -14.62 -12.02 6.04
C PHE A 218 -14.42 -12.43 4.58
N GLY A 219 -13.76 -13.56 4.33
CA GLY A 219 -13.44 -14.01 2.97
C GLY A 219 -12.46 -13.09 2.25
N MET A 220 -11.59 -12.37 2.99
CA MET A 220 -10.64 -11.44 2.40
C MET A 220 -9.72 -12.16 1.40
N GLN A 221 -9.82 -11.80 0.14
CA GLN A 221 -9.02 -12.41 -0.93
C GLN A 221 -7.84 -11.56 -1.39
N TRP A 222 -7.86 -10.27 -1.09
CA TRP A 222 -6.83 -9.31 -1.43
C TRP A 222 -6.49 -8.45 -0.21
N MET A 223 -5.21 -8.39 0.12
CA MET A 223 -4.69 -7.64 1.26
C MET A 223 -3.73 -6.55 0.76
N GLY A 224 -4.04 -5.33 0.98
CA GLY A 224 -3.19 -4.22 0.59
C GLY A 224 -3.68 -2.88 1.14
N THR A 225 -2.84 -1.92 1.12
CA THR A 225 -1.42 -1.84 0.76
C THR A 225 -0.60 -1.46 1.98
N SER A 226 0.56 -2.07 2.16
CA SER A 226 1.48 -1.71 3.24
C SER A 226 2.90 -2.15 2.90
N ASN A 227 3.90 -1.77 3.72
CA ASN A 227 5.29 -2.18 3.55
C ASN A 227 5.53 -3.64 3.99
N PHE A 228 4.83 -4.57 3.34
CA PHE A 228 4.97 -6.01 3.61
C PHE A 228 6.32 -6.56 3.18
N GLU A 229 7.02 -5.89 2.29
CA GLU A 229 8.39 -6.22 1.85
C GLU A 229 9.39 -6.30 3.01
N TYR A 230 9.09 -5.72 4.18
CA TYR A 230 9.89 -5.87 5.40
C TYR A 230 10.09 -7.34 5.82
N TRP A 231 9.15 -8.21 5.49
CA TRP A 231 9.21 -9.64 5.75
C TRP A 231 9.49 -10.48 4.49
N GLY A 232 10.02 -9.88 3.44
CA GLY A 232 10.26 -10.56 2.18
C GLY A 232 9.00 -11.26 1.66
N GLY A 233 9.11 -12.52 1.26
CA GLY A 233 8.00 -13.33 0.78
C GLY A 233 7.12 -13.96 1.88
N ALA A 234 7.42 -13.77 3.16
CA ALA A 234 6.71 -14.48 4.25
C ALA A 234 5.24 -14.08 4.37
N VAL A 235 4.89 -12.81 4.15
CA VAL A 235 3.49 -12.36 4.20
C VAL A 235 2.67 -12.88 3.02
N PRO A 236 3.12 -12.81 1.76
CA PRO A 236 2.45 -13.48 0.64
C PRO A 236 2.27 -14.99 0.85
N GLU A 237 3.29 -15.69 1.36
CA GLU A 237 3.23 -17.12 1.65
C GLU A 237 2.17 -17.43 2.73
N CYS A 238 2.23 -16.75 3.86
CA CYS A 238 1.25 -16.88 4.96
C CYS A 238 -0.18 -16.65 4.46
N PHE A 239 -0.41 -15.55 3.74
CA PHE A 239 -1.71 -15.21 3.18
C PHE A 239 -2.20 -16.27 2.18
N GLY A 240 -1.32 -16.77 1.34
CA GLY A 240 -1.63 -17.84 0.38
C GLY A 240 -2.03 -19.15 1.06
N LEU A 241 -1.38 -19.52 2.18
CA LEU A 241 -1.72 -20.68 2.99
C LEU A 241 -3.09 -20.52 3.68
N LEU A 242 -3.36 -19.35 4.28
CA LEU A 242 -4.67 -19.02 4.85
C LEU A 242 -5.78 -19.17 3.81
N ARG A 243 -5.56 -18.63 2.60
CA ARG A 243 -6.53 -18.73 1.50
C ARG A 243 -6.80 -20.16 1.03
N LYS A 244 -5.85 -21.07 1.23
CA LYS A 244 -6.01 -22.52 0.93
C LYS A 244 -6.59 -23.32 2.10
N GLY A 245 -6.84 -22.70 3.25
CA GLY A 245 -7.29 -23.38 4.47
C GLY A 245 -6.16 -24.13 5.20
N GLU A 246 -4.90 -23.89 4.85
CA GLU A 246 -3.72 -24.50 5.50
C GLU A 246 -3.32 -23.73 6.75
N PHE A 247 -4.27 -23.62 7.69
CA PHE A 247 -4.19 -22.72 8.85
C PHE A 247 -2.93 -22.95 9.69
N ASP A 248 -2.63 -24.18 10.06
CA ASP A 248 -1.50 -24.49 10.96
C ASP A 248 -0.17 -24.04 10.35
N LYS A 249 0.06 -24.32 9.07
CA LYS A 249 1.26 -23.88 8.36
C LYS A 249 1.35 -22.35 8.26
N ALA A 250 0.22 -21.70 8.03
CA ALA A 250 0.17 -20.24 8.02
C ALA A 250 0.54 -19.66 9.39
N MET A 251 0.06 -20.28 10.49
CA MET A 251 0.36 -19.84 11.83
C MET A 251 1.82 -20.06 12.25
N GLU A 252 2.53 -21.04 11.67
CA GLU A 252 3.98 -21.18 11.86
C GLU A 252 4.71 -19.93 11.34
N ILE A 253 4.37 -19.47 10.13
CA ILE A 253 4.95 -18.23 9.56
C ILE A 253 4.52 -17.02 10.37
N TYR A 254 3.24 -16.95 10.74
CA TYR A 254 2.64 -15.86 11.51
C TYR A 254 3.41 -15.61 12.82
N TRP A 255 3.73 -16.67 13.56
CA TRP A 255 4.47 -16.56 14.82
C TRP A 255 5.96 -16.36 14.60
N ARG A 256 6.54 -16.95 13.57
CA ARG A 256 7.95 -16.73 13.20
C ARG A 256 8.26 -15.27 12.99
N ILE A 257 7.40 -14.52 12.27
CA ILE A 257 7.62 -13.10 11.99
C ILE A 257 7.24 -12.16 13.14
N ASN A 258 6.68 -12.69 14.25
CA ASN A 258 6.17 -11.86 15.34
C ASN A 258 7.20 -10.93 16.00
N PRO A 259 8.48 -11.31 16.24
CA PRO A 259 9.46 -10.37 16.80
C PRO A 259 9.65 -9.12 15.92
N ALA A 260 9.70 -9.28 14.60
CA ALA A 260 9.80 -8.18 13.65
C ALA A 260 8.50 -7.36 13.59
N ARG A 261 7.32 -8.02 13.70
CA ARG A 261 6.01 -7.35 13.78
C ARG A 261 5.92 -6.42 14.98
N GLN A 262 6.29 -6.90 16.17
CA GLN A 262 6.27 -6.09 17.38
C GLN A 262 7.20 -4.88 17.28
N ALA A 263 8.39 -5.06 16.72
CA ALA A 263 9.33 -3.97 16.50
C ALA A 263 8.79 -2.92 15.52
N ARG A 264 8.14 -3.38 14.41
CA ARG A 264 7.48 -2.47 13.46
C ARG A 264 6.38 -1.66 14.12
N ILE A 265 5.52 -2.28 14.91
CA ILE A 265 4.45 -1.60 15.66
C ILE A 265 5.04 -0.56 16.61
N ALA A 266 6.04 -0.93 17.39
CA ALA A 266 6.67 -0.05 18.36
C ALA A 266 7.32 1.18 17.71
N ILE A 267 8.06 0.99 16.62
CA ILE A 267 8.71 2.11 15.94
C ILE A 267 7.70 3.00 15.21
N GLN A 268 6.65 2.43 14.60
CA GLN A 268 5.59 3.23 13.97
C GLN A 268 4.83 4.07 14.98
N ALA A 269 4.59 3.57 16.19
CA ALA A 269 3.94 4.32 17.26
C ALA A 269 4.73 5.59 17.64
N SER A 270 6.05 5.59 17.49
CA SER A 270 6.90 6.74 17.82
C SER A 270 6.73 7.95 16.89
N PHE A 271 6.17 7.75 15.70
CA PHE A 271 5.93 8.83 14.72
C PHE A 271 4.52 8.79 14.08
N ALA A 272 3.56 8.16 14.76
CA ALA A 272 2.20 8.02 14.25
C ALA A 272 1.51 9.35 13.91
N GLY A 273 1.89 10.46 14.58
CA GLY A 273 1.39 11.79 14.27
C GLY A 273 2.10 12.53 13.13
N ALA A 274 3.18 11.96 12.58
CA ALA A 274 4.02 12.61 11.58
C ALA A 274 3.62 12.30 10.13
N ASN A 275 2.45 11.70 9.94
CA ASN A 275 1.91 11.30 8.64
C ASN A 275 2.92 10.42 7.86
N PHE A 276 3.13 10.67 6.57
CA PHE A 276 3.92 9.79 5.68
C PHE A 276 5.42 10.10 5.62
N ILE A 277 5.94 11.01 6.44
CA ILE A 277 7.38 11.35 6.43
C ILE A 277 8.29 10.18 6.82
N HIS A 278 7.75 9.11 7.37
CA HIS A 278 8.48 7.88 7.75
C HIS A 278 8.85 6.97 6.57
N ARG A 279 8.59 7.36 5.34
CA ARG A 279 8.85 6.53 4.13
C ARG A 279 10.30 6.07 4.02
N TYR A 280 11.25 6.83 4.53
CA TYR A 280 12.66 6.41 4.50
C TYR A 280 12.93 5.17 5.38
N LEU A 281 12.23 5.05 6.50
CA LEU A 281 12.27 3.83 7.31
C LEU A 281 11.72 2.62 6.53
N TRP A 282 10.63 2.79 5.80
CA TRP A 282 10.10 1.71 4.96
C TRP A 282 11.11 1.29 3.89
N LYS A 283 11.79 2.26 3.28
CA LYS A 283 12.83 1.96 2.30
C LYS A 283 14.00 1.17 2.92
N TYR A 284 14.39 1.47 4.15
CA TYR A 284 15.38 0.70 4.88
C TYR A 284 14.89 -0.72 5.21
N GLN A 285 13.65 -0.87 5.66
CA GLN A 285 13.04 -2.16 5.92
C GLN A 285 13.02 -3.04 4.66
N ALA A 286 12.68 -2.47 3.50
CA ALA A 286 12.76 -3.15 2.21
C ALA A 286 14.21 -3.52 1.85
N TRP A 287 15.17 -2.60 2.06
CA TRP A 287 16.58 -2.85 1.79
C TRP A 287 17.11 -4.08 2.55
N LEU A 288 16.67 -4.30 3.78
CA LEU A 288 17.01 -5.49 4.56
C LEU A 288 16.54 -6.81 3.88
N GLN A 289 15.61 -6.74 2.93
CA GLN A 289 15.10 -7.87 2.16
C GLN A 289 15.59 -7.88 0.70
N GLY A 290 16.68 -7.14 0.43
CA GLY A 290 17.34 -7.15 -0.87
C GLY A 290 16.80 -6.11 -1.88
N TYR A 291 15.95 -5.18 -1.47
CA TYR A 291 15.56 -4.04 -2.32
C TYR A 291 16.68 -3.00 -2.43
N ASN A 292 16.56 -2.06 -3.34
CA ASN A 292 17.67 -1.18 -3.69
C ASN A 292 18.17 -0.29 -2.54
N GLY A 293 17.29 0.31 -1.74
CA GLY A 293 17.68 1.40 -0.85
C GLY A 293 17.94 2.71 -1.61
N GLY A 294 18.94 3.48 -1.16
CA GLY A 294 19.36 4.72 -1.78
C GLY A 294 18.69 5.98 -1.24
N PRO A 295 19.08 7.16 -1.68
CA PRO A 295 18.62 8.43 -1.14
C PRO A 295 17.15 8.69 -1.46
N MET A 296 16.52 9.55 -0.64
CA MET A 296 15.15 10.03 -0.84
C MET A 296 15.07 11.54 -0.70
N ARG A 297 14.09 12.13 -1.38
CA ARG A 297 13.79 13.57 -1.31
C ARG A 297 12.89 13.90 -0.13
N GLN A 298 12.89 15.16 0.26
CA GLN A 298 11.91 15.72 1.20
C GLN A 298 10.46 15.57 0.67
N PRO A 299 9.47 15.42 1.56
CA PRO A 299 9.59 15.38 3.01
C PRO A 299 9.81 13.94 3.51
N VAL A 300 10.95 13.67 4.11
CA VAL A 300 11.23 12.39 4.79
C VAL A 300 11.97 12.63 6.09
N MET A 301 11.70 11.82 7.11
CA MET A 301 12.49 11.83 8.33
C MET A 301 13.87 11.22 8.09
N LYS A 302 14.88 11.70 8.80
CA LYS A 302 16.19 11.04 8.86
C LYS A 302 16.11 9.78 9.71
N LEU A 303 16.85 8.76 9.32
CA LEU A 303 17.01 7.55 10.13
C LEU A 303 18.21 7.71 11.06
N THR A 304 18.02 7.28 12.31
CA THR A 304 19.09 7.14 13.28
C THR A 304 19.56 5.68 13.33
N ASP A 305 20.81 5.45 13.75
CA ASP A 305 21.33 4.10 13.94
C ASP A 305 20.45 3.29 14.92
N GLN A 306 19.87 3.95 15.92
CA GLN A 306 18.98 3.30 16.87
C GLN A 306 17.70 2.78 16.15
N GLN A 307 17.11 3.58 15.27
CA GLN A 307 15.93 3.17 14.50
C GLN A 307 16.27 2.03 13.52
N MET A 308 17.44 2.11 12.87
CA MET A 308 17.91 1.07 11.96
C MET A 308 18.11 -0.26 12.71
N ARG A 309 18.80 -0.25 13.84
CA ARG A 309 18.94 -1.46 14.70
C ARG A 309 17.59 -1.96 15.23
N ALA A 310 16.70 -1.06 15.62
CA ALA A 310 15.39 -1.43 16.17
C ALA A 310 14.52 -2.24 15.21
N VAL A 311 14.72 -2.14 13.90
CA VAL A 311 14.02 -2.96 12.90
C VAL A 311 14.87 -4.10 12.33
N ARG A 312 16.20 -3.95 12.28
CA ARG A 312 17.12 -4.98 11.77
C ARG A 312 17.21 -6.18 12.73
N ASP A 313 17.49 -5.94 14.00
CA ASP A 313 17.79 -7.01 14.95
C ASP A 313 16.58 -7.93 15.22
N PRO A 314 15.32 -7.43 15.35
CA PRO A 314 14.16 -8.28 15.44
C PRO A 314 13.88 -9.10 14.17
N LEU A 315 14.24 -8.59 13.01
CA LEU A 315 14.12 -9.32 11.74
C LEU A 315 15.05 -10.54 11.73
N ILE A 316 16.29 -10.38 12.21
CA ILE A 316 17.23 -11.50 12.41
C ILE A 316 16.66 -12.52 13.41
N ARG A 317 16.10 -12.05 14.54
CA ARG A 317 15.45 -12.94 15.52
C ARG A 317 14.22 -13.68 14.96
N SER A 318 13.61 -13.14 13.94
CA SER A 318 12.52 -13.80 13.18
C SER A 318 13.05 -14.83 12.16
N GLY A 319 14.35 -15.11 12.14
CA GLY A 319 14.97 -16.09 11.26
C GLY A 319 15.20 -15.64 9.81
N PHE A 320 15.15 -14.33 9.56
CA PHE A 320 15.48 -13.81 8.23
C PHE A 320 16.98 -13.68 8.05
N THR A 321 17.46 -14.11 6.90
CA THR A 321 18.81 -13.77 6.42
C THR A 321 18.76 -12.37 5.86
N ILE A 322 19.54 -11.46 6.42
CA ILE A 322 19.72 -10.12 5.89
C ILE A 322 21.00 -10.05 5.07
N PRO A 323 21.10 -9.13 4.10
CA PRO A 323 22.33 -8.94 3.33
C PRO A 323 23.53 -8.64 4.24
N ASP A 324 24.68 -9.27 3.92
CA ASP A 324 25.97 -9.01 4.57
C ASP A 324 26.63 -7.76 3.96
N GLU A 325 25.89 -6.66 4.03
CA GLU A 325 26.33 -5.35 3.54
C GLU A 325 26.44 -4.38 4.72
N SER A 326 27.41 -3.48 4.67
CA SER A 326 27.48 -2.39 5.64
C SER A 326 26.14 -1.61 5.64
N PRO A 327 25.57 -1.26 6.81
CA PRO A 327 24.38 -0.41 6.87
C PRO A 327 24.50 0.90 6.07
N ASP A 328 25.73 1.43 5.90
CA ASP A 328 25.98 2.64 5.11
C ASP A 328 25.67 2.43 3.62
N SER A 329 25.74 1.19 3.12
CA SER A 329 25.37 0.85 1.73
C SER A 329 23.91 1.16 1.43
N PHE A 330 23.05 1.17 2.45
CA PHE A 330 21.66 1.59 2.30
C PHE A 330 21.50 3.00 1.75
N PHE A 331 22.31 3.95 2.23
CA PHE A 331 22.21 5.35 1.83
C PHE A 331 22.63 5.60 0.38
N VAL A 332 23.47 4.74 -0.16
CA VAL A 332 23.92 4.77 -1.57
C VAL A 332 22.97 3.96 -2.46
N GLY A 333 22.48 2.83 -1.96
CA GLY A 333 21.68 1.87 -2.71
C GLY A 333 22.53 0.86 -3.50
N ARG A 334 21.90 -0.29 -3.83
CA ARG A 334 22.57 -1.39 -4.56
C ARG A 334 22.87 -1.07 -6.02
N ASN A 335 22.11 -0.16 -6.61
CA ASN A 335 22.26 0.28 -8.00
C ASN A 335 22.44 1.80 -8.02
N PRO A 336 23.58 2.33 -7.57
CA PRO A 336 23.81 3.78 -7.58
C PRO A 336 23.83 4.32 -9.01
N ALA A 337 23.28 5.56 -9.19
CA ALA A 337 23.27 6.28 -10.46
C ALA A 337 23.41 7.78 -10.23
#